data_0e7dfab0201c4991dba187cab692816e
#
_entry.id   0e7dfab0201c4991dba187cab692816e
#
_cell.length_a   1.000
_cell.length_b   1.000
_cell.length_c   1.000
_cell.angle_alpha   90.00
_cell.angle_beta   90.00
_cell.angle_gamma   90.00
#
_symmetry.space_group_name_H-M   'P 1'
#
loop_
_entity.id
_entity.type
_entity.pdbx_description
1 polymer ?
#
loop_
_entity_poly.entity_id
_entity_poly.type
_entity_poly.pdbx_seq_one_letter_code
_entity_poly.pdbx_strand_id
1 'polypeptide(L)'
;AGNEGWTLNGYHQLSLITITGSGDAANNYLRFSKPNAISVDDAILKADAERLDLLADNAQDGWRGASYNDAVVAFSNEKALMMPQGSWALAAINQQDPKFEVGMFAFPGEEVGKEVTVGAGDMALSTSATTKHPKETEEFISYMTSSKAMQAYYDVDGSPVAVKGVQEKEDSALAEISKLAFTDKHYVWLGQHWNSEEDFFNLSAGYLMDKNLKNMANNLNAFFNPMKADLD
;
A
#
# COMPACT_ATOMS: atom_id res chain seq x y z
N ALA A 1 -8.63 7.61 -6.18
CA ALA A 1 -9.35 6.87 -7.23
C ALA A 1 -10.24 5.83 -6.57
N GLY A 2 -11.56 6.06 -6.54
CA GLY A 2 -12.48 5.18 -5.80
C GLY A 2 -13.07 4.05 -6.63
N ASN A 3 -12.88 4.09 -7.94
CA ASN A 3 -13.40 3.04 -8.85
C ASN A 3 -12.55 1.75 -8.80
N GLU A 4 -11.32 1.85 -8.36
CA GLU A 4 -10.39 0.73 -8.24
C GLU A 4 -10.01 0.55 -6.77
N GLY A 5 -10.58 -0.46 -6.09
CA GLY A 5 -10.45 -0.68 -4.64
C GLY A 5 -9.01 -0.75 -4.16
N TRP A 6 -8.10 -1.31 -4.96
CA TRP A 6 -6.69 -1.41 -4.62
C TRP A 6 -6.01 -0.06 -4.34
N THR A 7 -6.49 1.03 -4.96
CA THR A 7 -5.94 2.38 -4.75
C THR A 7 -6.17 2.92 -3.34
N LEU A 8 -7.11 2.34 -2.59
CA LEU A 8 -7.43 2.69 -1.20
C LEU A 8 -6.66 1.85 -0.19
N ASN A 9 -6.14 0.70 -0.62
CA ASN A 9 -5.54 -0.30 0.25
C ASN A 9 -4.36 0.25 1.05
N GLY A 10 -3.44 0.93 0.39
CA GLY A 10 -2.26 1.50 1.05
C GLY A 10 -2.64 2.45 2.18
N TYR A 11 -3.57 3.35 1.92
CA TYR A 11 -4.06 4.28 2.93
C TYR A 11 -4.71 3.56 4.12
N HIS A 12 -5.58 2.59 3.86
CA HIS A 12 -6.30 1.86 4.91
C HIS A 12 -5.35 1.01 5.76
N GLN A 13 -4.41 0.26 5.16
CA GLN A 13 -3.45 -0.53 5.93
C GLN A 13 -2.52 0.36 6.76
N LEU A 14 -2.04 1.47 6.21
CA LEU A 14 -1.21 2.45 6.93
C LEU A 14 -1.98 3.13 8.06
N SER A 15 -3.26 3.43 7.86
CA SER A 15 -4.17 3.91 8.90
C SER A 15 -4.19 2.95 10.09
N LEU A 16 -4.47 1.68 9.84
CA LEU A 16 -4.52 0.65 10.89
C LEU A 16 -3.17 0.47 11.61
N ILE A 17 -2.05 0.46 10.87
CA ILE A 17 -0.70 0.34 11.44
C ILE A 17 -0.42 1.52 12.39
N THR A 18 -0.71 2.74 11.97
CA THR A 18 -0.42 3.93 12.79
C THR A 18 -1.34 4.08 13.99
N ILE A 19 -2.61 3.68 13.89
CA ILE A 19 -3.56 3.68 15.01
C ILE A 19 -3.18 2.63 16.05
N THR A 20 -2.73 1.45 15.62
CA THR A 20 -2.38 0.35 16.53
C THR A 20 -0.93 0.37 16.99
N GLY A 21 -0.08 1.17 16.32
CA GLY A 21 1.33 1.36 16.64
C GLY A 21 2.29 0.38 15.96
N SER A 22 1.82 -0.68 15.31
CA SER A 22 2.65 -1.59 14.52
C SER A 22 1.83 -2.50 13.59
N GLY A 23 2.49 -3.13 12.61
CA GLY A 23 1.87 -4.14 11.75
C GLY A 23 1.38 -5.37 12.53
N ASP A 24 2.16 -5.83 13.52
CA ASP A 24 1.77 -6.94 14.39
C ASP A 24 0.53 -6.59 15.23
N ALA A 25 0.48 -5.39 15.80
CA ALA A 25 -0.67 -4.94 16.58
C ALA A 25 -1.92 -4.81 15.69
N ALA A 26 -1.78 -4.31 14.46
CA ALA A 26 -2.87 -4.27 13.49
C ALA A 26 -3.39 -5.67 13.15
N ASN A 27 -2.51 -6.62 12.85
CA ASN A 27 -2.91 -8.01 12.60
C ASN A 27 -3.47 -8.70 13.85
N ASN A 28 -2.98 -8.41 15.04
CA ASN A 28 -3.56 -8.89 16.29
C ASN A 28 -5.00 -8.41 16.47
N TYR A 29 -5.27 -7.16 16.12
CA TYR A 29 -6.63 -6.62 16.13
C TYR A 29 -7.53 -7.28 15.07
N LEU A 30 -7.06 -7.41 13.85
CA LEU A 30 -7.83 -7.91 12.71
C LEU A 30 -7.95 -9.44 12.72
N ARG A 31 -6.82 -10.14 12.56
CA ARG A 31 -6.75 -11.56 12.28
C ARG A 31 -6.61 -12.44 13.52
N PHE A 32 -5.79 -12.01 14.49
CA PHE A 32 -5.45 -12.84 15.66
C PHE A 32 -6.33 -12.59 16.88
N SER A 33 -7.32 -11.71 16.78
CA SER A 33 -8.35 -11.53 17.81
C SER A 33 -9.38 -12.67 17.82
N LYS A 34 -10.21 -12.72 18.84
CA LYS A 34 -11.32 -13.71 18.91
C LYS A 34 -12.31 -13.49 17.75
N PRO A 35 -13.01 -14.54 17.29
CA PRO A 35 -14.10 -14.39 16.33
C PRO A 35 -15.11 -13.32 16.77
N ASN A 36 -15.55 -12.49 15.84
CA ASN A 36 -16.49 -11.37 16.07
C ASN A 36 -16.01 -10.34 17.10
N ALA A 37 -14.70 -10.18 17.27
CA ALA A 37 -14.16 -9.23 18.24
C ALA A 37 -14.29 -7.76 17.79
N ILE A 38 -14.34 -7.51 16.48
CA ILE A 38 -14.42 -6.14 15.93
C ILE A 38 -15.84 -5.61 16.12
N SER A 39 -15.95 -4.48 16.81
CA SER A 39 -17.24 -3.91 17.26
C SER A 39 -17.32 -2.42 16.91
N VAL A 40 -18.53 -1.92 16.74
CA VAL A 40 -18.79 -0.47 16.56
C VAL A 40 -18.37 0.37 17.77
N ASP A 41 -18.14 -0.26 18.90
CA ASP A 41 -17.69 0.45 20.13
C ASP A 41 -16.17 0.55 20.21
N ASP A 42 -15.43 -0.18 19.35
CA ASP A 42 -13.98 -0.19 19.36
C ASP A 42 -13.40 1.18 18.97
N ALA A 43 -12.45 1.64 19.76
CA ALA A 43 -11.73 2.88 19.50
C ALA A 43 -10.91 2.79 18.21
N ILE A 44 -10.30 1.62 17.94
CA ILE A 44 -9.49 1.40 16.71
C ILE A 44 -10.39 1.50 15.47
N LEU A 45 -11.55 0.83 15.47
CA LEU A 45 -12.47 0.90 14.33
C LEU A 45 -12.97 2.32 14.07
N LYS A 46 -13.31 3.06 15.14
CA LYS A 46 -13.75 4.46 15.03
C LYS A 46 -12.67 5.35 14.46
N ALA A 47 -11.45 5.24 14.98
CA ALA A 47 -10.31 6.04 14.51
C ALA A 47 -9.97 5.73 13.05
N ASP A 48 -10.05 4.45 12.64
CA ASP A 48 -9.82 4.04 11.26
C ASP A 48 -10.90 4.58 10.32
N ALA A 49 -12.17 4.51 10.74
CA ALA A 49 -13.29 5.10 10.01
C ALA A 49 -13.14 6.63 9.85
N GLU A 50 -12.74 7.34 10.90
CA GLU A 50 -12.48 8.79 10.87
C GLU A 50 -11.38 9.15 9.86
N ARG A 51 -10.32 8.33 9.75
CA ARG A 51 -9.26 8.56 8.77
C ARG A 51 -9.72 8.28 7.35
N LEU A 52 -10.50 7.22 7.12
CA LEU A 52 -11.11 6.96 5.82
C LEU A 52 -12.06 8.09 5.41
N ASP A 53 -12.82 8.62 6.37
CA ASP A 53 -13.68 9.79 6.15
C ASP A 53 -12.88 11.02 5.79
N LEU A 54 -11.77 11.29 6.50
CA LEU A 54 -10.87 12.40 6.19
C LEU A 54 -10.34 12.31 4.75
N LEU A 55 -9.95 11.12 4.29
CA LEU A 55 -9.54 10.91 2.92
C LEU A 55 -10.66 11.26 1.93
N ALA A 56 -11.87 10.76 2.17
CA ALA A 56 -13.01 10.95 1.28
C ALA A 56 -13.50 12.40 1.24
N ASP A 57 -13.51 13.07 2.40
CA ASP A 57 -14.02 14.44 2.54
C ASP A 57 -13.07 15.48 1.92
N ASN A 58 -11.77 15.13 1.78
CA ASN A 58 -10.78 15.97 1.09
C ASN A 58 -10.46 15.50 -0.33
N ALA A 59 -11.16 14.48 -0.83
CA ALA A 59 -10.97 14.00 -2.18
C ALA A 59 -11.65 14.93 -3.20
N GLN A 60 -11.09 14.96 -4.40
CA GLN A 60 -11.66 15.72 -5.52
C GLN A 60 -13.08 15.26 -5.87
N ASP A 61 -13.90 16.16 -6.45
CA ASP A 61 -15.20 15.79 -6.96
C ASP A 61 -15.13 14.64 -7.96
N GLY A 62 -16.07 13.70 -7.87
CA GLY A 62 -16.10 12.53 -8.74
C GLY A 62 -15.10 11.42 -8.40
N TRP A 63 -14.39 11.50 -7.28
CA TRP A 63 -13.36 10.52 -6.90
C TRP A 63 -13.85 9.07 -6.85
N ARG A 64 -15.16 8.86 -6.58
CA ARG A 64 -15.77 7.51 -6.53
C ARG A 64 -15.73 6.79 -7.88
N GLY A 65 -15.84 7.54 -8.98
CA GLY A 65 -15.77 7.01 -10.35
C GLY A 65 -14.40 7.13 -11.00
N ALA A 66 -13.44 7.78 -10.34
CA ALA A 66 -12.10 7.99 -10.87
C ALA A 66 -11.25 6.71 -10.82
N SER A 67 -10.57 6.40 -11.91
CA SER A 67 -9.55 5.35 -11.99
C SER A 67 -8.22 5.81 -11.41
N TYR A 68 -7.27 4.89 -11.26
CA TYR A 68 -5.88 5.23 -10.92
C TYR A 68 -5.27 6.24 -11.89
N ASN A 69 -5.46 6.02 -13.19
CA ASN A 69 -4.95 6.95 -14.20
C ASN A 69 -5.58 8.34 -14.10
N ASP A 70 -6.88 8.43 -13.80
CA ASP A 70 -7.52 9.73 -13.57
C ASP A 70 -6.91 10.47 -12.37
N ALA A 71 -6.55 9.76 -11.31
CA ALA A 71 -5.88 10.35 -10.16
C ALA A 71 -4.46 10.83 -10.51
N VAL A 72 -3.68 10.05 -11.27
CA VAL A 72 -2.35 10.45 -11.76
C VAL A 72 -2.45 11.71 -12.61
N VAL A 73 -3.38 11.74 -13.57
CA VAL A 73 -3.61 12.92 -14.44
C VAL A 73 -4.05 14.13 -13.62
N ALA A 74 -4.96 13.96 -12.67
CA ALA A 74 -5.43 15.05 -11.81
C ALA A 74 -4.29 15.65 -10.98
N PHE A 75 -3.47 14.81 -10.34
CA PHE A 75 -2.32 15.25 -9.56
C PHE A 75 -1.30 15.96 -10.44
N SER A 76 -0.92 15.40 -11.59
CA SER A 76 0.06 15.97 -12.51
C SER A 76 -0.39 17.30 -13.12
N ASN A 77 -1.69 17.61 -13.11
CA ASN A 77 -2.28 18.87 -13.54
C ASN A 77 -2.65 19.81 -12.38
N GLU A 78 -2.04 19.64 -11.21
CA GLU A 78 -2.23 20.52 -10.04
C GLU A 78 -3.68 20.59 -9.52
N LYS A 79 -4.48 19.52 -9.72
CA LYS A 79 -5.86 19.44 -9.21
C LYS A 79 -5.92 18.88 -7.80
N ALA A 80 -4.82 18.32 -7.31
CA ALA A 80 -4.66 17.84 -5.95
C ALA A 80 -3.25 18.18 -5.46
N LEU A 81 -3.11 18.59 -4.20
CA LEU A 81 -1.83 18.87 -3.56
C LEU A 81 -1.10 17.60 -3.13
N MET A 82 -1.85 16.54 -2.85
CA MET A 82 -1.35 15.26 -2.38
C MET A 82 -2.12 14.12 -3.04
N MET A 83 -1.44 13.00 -3.26
CA MET A 83 -2.04 11.77 -3.76
C MET A 83 -1.52 10.62 -2.90
N PRO A 84 -2.35 10.02 -2.01
CA PRO A 84 -1.96 8.83 -1.26
C PRO A 84 -1.75 7.66 -2.23
N GLN A 85 -0.48 7.27 -2.44
CA GLN A 85 -0.13 6.21 -3.39
C GLN A 85 1.26 5.63 -3.05
N GLY A 86 1.62 4.52 -3.66
CA GLY A 86 2.95 3.93 -3.53
C GLY A 86 3.97 4.54 -4.50
N SER A 87 5.24 4.18 -4.29
CA SER A 87 6.39 4.68 -5.09
C SER A 87 6.24 4.45 -6.60
N TRP A 88 5.56 3.38 -7.00
CA TRP A 88 5.25 3.08 -8.41
C TRP A 88 4.52 4.20 -9.15
N ALA A 89 3.82 5.07 -8.44
CA ALA A 89 3.10 6.19 -9.05
C ALA A 89 4.04 7.24 -9.64
N LEU A 90 5.27 7.35 -9.14
CA LEU A 90 6.22 8.36 -9.59
C LEU A 90 6.51 8.25 -11.09
N ALA A 91 6.73 7.04 -11.60
CA ALA A 91 6.97 6.82 -13.02
C ALA A 91 5.76 7.27 -13.88
N ALA A 92 4.54 6.94 -13.45
CA ALA A 92 3.33 7.35 -14.15
C ALA A 92 3.09 8.86 -14.08
N ILE A 93 3.39 9.51 -12.96
CA ILE A 93 3.32 10.96 -12.79
C ILE A 93 4.34 11.64 -13.71
N ASN A 94 5.59 11.18 -13.74
CA ASN A 94 6.64 11.74 -14.58
C ASN A 94 6.32 11.65 -16.08
N GLN A 95 5.62 10.61 -16.51
CA GLN A 95 5.14 10.49 -17.90
C GLN A 95 4.12 11.57 -18.29
N GLN A 96 3.46 12.22 -17.33
CA GLN A 96 2.55 13.33 -17.58
C GLN A 96 3.28 14.70 -17.71
N ASP A 97 4.60 14.73 -17.54
CA ASP A 97 5.41 15.95 -17.61
C ASP A 97 4.91 17.08 -16.68
N PRO A 98 4.75 16.82 -15.35
CA PRO A 98 4.25 17.81 -14.41
C PRO A 98 5.17 19.05 -14.41
N LYS A 99 4.59 20.24 -14.23
CA LYS A 99 5.33 21.52 -14.24
C LYS A 99 5.77 21.96 -12.83
N PHE A 100 5.74 21.04 -11.88
CA PHE A 100 6.16 21.23 -10.49
C PHE A 100 7.08 20.09 -10.06
N GLU A 101 7.80 20.31 -8.98
CA GLU A 101 8.64 19.28 -8.35
C GLU A 101 7.78 18.33 -7.51
N VAL A 102 7.98 17.03 -7.72
CA VAL A 102 7.27 15.97 -7.00
C VAL A 102 8.16 15.45 -5.87
N GLY A 103 7.62 15.41 -4.66
CA GLY A 103 8.25 14.76 -3.51
C GLY A 103 7.34 13.68 -2.92
N MET A 104 7.92 12.73 -2.22
CA MET A 104 7.17 11.70 -1.51
C MET A 104 7.59 11.66 -0.04
N PHE A 105 6.63 11.58 0.87
CA PHE A 105 6.83 11.48 2.30
C PHE A 105 6.11 10.26 2.88
N ALA A 106 6.60 9.78 4.02
CA ALA A 106 6.03 8.64 4.71
C ALA A 106 4.63 8.96 5.28
N PHE A 107 3.80 7.94 5.44
CA PHE A 107 2.46 8.13 6.00
C PHE A 107 2.57 8.66 7.45
N PRO A 108 1.88 9.76 7.77
CA PRO A 108 2.01 10.41 9.08
C PRO A 108 1.41 9.54 10.20
N GLY A 109 2.13 9.45 11.30
CA GLY A 109 1.63 8.88 12.55
C GLY A 109 0.88 9.93 13.38
N GLU A 110 0.48 9.54 14.60
CA GLU A 110 -0.21 10.43 15.56
C GLU A 110 0.70 11.55 16.08
N GLU A 111 2.01 11.34 16.05
CA GLU A 111 3.02 12.27 16.56
C GLU A 111 4.16 12.39 15.55
N VAL A 112 4.90 13.49 15.62
CA VAL A 112 6.14 13.68 14.85
C VAL A 112 7.14 12.58 15.19
N GLY A 113 7.73 11.98 14.16
CA GLY A 113 8.65 10.87 14.32
C GLY A 113 7.98 9.49 14.39
N LYS A 114 6.65 9.44 14.21
CA LYS A 114 5.87 8.19 14.13
C LYS A 114 5.34 7.89 12.73
N GLU A 115 5.90 8.56 11.74
CA GLU A 115 5.63 8.25 10.33
C GLU A 115 6.08 6.84 9.98
N VAL A 116 5.34 6.19 9.08
CA VAL A 116 5.58 4.81 8.67
C VAL A 116 5.49 4.63 7.16
N THR A 117 6.14 3.58 6.68
CA THR A 117 5.99 3.08 5.31
C THR A 117 5.58 1.61 5.33
N VAL A 118 4.98 1.15 4.26
CA VAL A 118 4.73 -0.27 4.04
C VAL A 118 5.32 -0.70 2.72
N GLY A 119 5.71 -1.94 2.64
CA GLY A 119 6.18 -2.58 1.42
C GLY A 119 6.32 -4.08 1.63
N ALA A 120 6.72 -4.75 0.59
CA ALA A 120 7.05 -6.17 0.63
C ALA A 120 7.70 -6.55 -0.71
N GLY A 121 7.86 -7.86 -0.96
CA GLY A 121 8.12 -8.32 -2.31
C GLY A 121 6.97 -7.92 -3.22
N ASP A 122 7.24 -7.01 -4.15
CA ASP A 122 6.25 -6.49 -5.09
C ASP A 122 6.22 -7.34 -6.35
N MET A 123 7.30 -7.33 -7.10
CA MET A 123 7.44 -8.11 -8.33
C MET A 123 8.27 -9.37 -8.10
N ALA A 124 7.72 -10.53 -8.46
CA ALA A 124 8.41 -11.80 -8.40
C ALA A 124 8.51 -12.43 -9.79
N LEU A 125 9.67 -13.00 -10.08
CA LEU A 125 9.88 -13.82 -11.27
C LEU A 125 9.81 -15.29 -10.88
N SER A 126 8.95 -16.05 -11.53
CA SER A 126 8.82 -17.49 -11.32
C SER A 126 8.89 -18.24 -12.63
N THR A 127 9.31 -19.50 -12.58
CA THR A 127 9.32 -20.41 -13.74
C THR A 127 8.27 -21.49 -13.58
N SER A 128 7.72 -21.95 -14.70
CA SER A 128 6.85 -23.12 -14.67
C SER A 128 7.64 -24.38 -14.31
N ALA A 129 7.11 -25.19 -13.38
CA ALA A 129 7.70 -26.49 -13.02
C ALA A 129 7.82 -27.46 -14.20
N THR A 130 7.07 -27.22 -15.28
CA THR A 130 7.03 -28.04 -16.49
C THR A 130 7.69 -27.36 -17.69
N THR A 131 8.51 -26.31 -17.45
CA THR A 131 9.21 -25.62 -18.55
C THR A 131 10.10 -26.58 -19.33
N LYS A 132 10.15 -26.42 -20.66
CA LYS A 132 11.07 -27.15 -21.54
C LYS A 132 12.44 -26.46 -21.65
N HIS A 133 12.59 -25.29 -21.05
CA HIS A 133 13.78 -24.42 -21.11
C HIS A 133 14.25 -24.00 -19.71
N PRO A 134 14.54 -24.96 -18.80
CA PRO A 134 14.86 -24.62 -17.40
C PRO A 134 16.13 -23.79 -17.27
N LYS A 135 17.16 -24.09 -18.06
CA LYS A 135 18.44 -23.37 -18.01
C LYS A 135 18.32 -21.93 -18.51
N GLU A 136 17.65 -21.73 -19.61
CA GLU A 136 17.42 -20.40 -20.19
C GLU A 136 16.56 -19.54 -19.25
N THR A 137 15.58 -20.14 -18.59
CA THR A 137 14.74 -19.44 -17.62
C THR A 137 15.55 -19.06 -16.36
N GLU A 138 16.39 -19.95 -15.87
CA GLU A 138 17.29 -19.68 -14.75
C GLU A 138 18.29 -18.56 -15.07
N GLU A 139 18.88 -18.60 -16.27
CA GLU A 139 19.79 -17.55 -16.74
C GLU A 139 19.08 -16.20 -16.85
N PHE A 140 17.85 -16.17 -17.38
CA PHE A 140 17.05 -14.96 -17.46
C PHE A 140 16.74 -14.38 -16.07
N ILE A 141 16.30 -15.21 -15.11
CA ILE A 141 16.01 -14.77 -13.74
C ILE A 141 17.29 -14.25 -13.08
N SER A 142 18.41 -14.97 -13.25
CA SER A 142 19.71 -14.54 -12.70
C SER A 142 20.17 -13.22 -13.30
N TYR A 143 19.94 -12.98 -14.59
CA TYR A 143 20.23 -11.69 -15.21
C TYR A 143 19.33 -10.59 -14.64
N MET A 144 18.01 -10.82 -14.55
CA MET A 144 17.05 -9.82 -14.06
C MET A 144 17.28 -9.45 -12.59
N THR A 145 17.82 -10.36 -11.78
CA THR A 145 18.18 -10.10 -10.38
C THR A 145 19.63 -9.62 -10.19
N SER A 146 20.35 -9.35 -11.29
CA SER A 146 21.69 -8.78 -11.23
C SER A 146 21.69 -7.28 -10.90
N SER A 147 22.74 -6.77 -10.28
CA SER A 147 22.89 -5.34 -10.03
C SER A 147 22.81 -4.49 -11.30
N LYS A 148 23.26 -5.01 -12.43
CA LYS A 148 23.18 -4.32 -13.74
C LYS A 148 21.74 -4.14 -14.20
N ALA A 149 20.94 -5.19 -14.17
CA ALA A 149 19.54 -5.12 -14.59
C ALA A 149 18.71 -4.29 -13.60
N MET A 150 18.95 -4.45 -12.30
CA MET A 150 18.26 -3.69 -11.27
C MET A 150 18.65 -2.22 -11.23
N GLN A 151 19.88 -1.87 -11.64
CA GLN A 151 20.24 -0.46 -11.83
C GLN A 151 19.44 0.17 -12.98
N ALA A 152 19.30 -0.53 -14.10
CA ALA A 152 18.50 -0.04 -15.21
C ALA A 152 17.01 0.10 -14.84
N TYR A 153 16.48 -0.79 -14.00
CA TYR A 153 15.14 -0.68 -13.46
C TYR A 153 15.03 0.56 -12.54
N TYR A 154 15.95 0.69 -11.57
CA TYR A 154 15.97 1.83 -10.64
C TYR A 154 16.08 3.17 -11.35
N ASP A 155 16.87 3.26 -12.40
CA ASP A 155 17.06 4.51 -13.15
C ASP A 155 15.76 5.04 -13.80
N VAL A 156 14.77 4.16 -13.99
CA VAL A 156 13.44 4.49 -14.55
C VAL A 156 12.39 4.64 -13.45
N ASP A 157 12.33 3.69 -12.52
CA ASP A 157 11.28 3.59 -11.50
C ASP A 157 11.60 4.45 -10.26
N GLY A 158 12.85 4.42 -9.79
CA GLY A 158 13.34 5.15 -8.62
C GLY A 158 13.00 4.52 -7.28
N SER A 159 12.20 3.43 -7.24
CA SER A 159 11.85 2.75 -5.99
C SER A 159 13.04 2.03 -5.37
N PRO A 160 13.11 1.90 -4.03
CA PRO A 160 14.15 1.15 -3.34
C PRO A 160 14.26 -0.28 -3.88
N VAL A 161 15.49 -0.74 -4.10
CA VAL A 161 15.75 -2.08 -4.63
C VAL A 161 16.48 -2.96 -3.63
N ALA A 162 16.07 -4.24 -3.52
CA ALA A 162 16.65 -5.21 -2.59
C ALA A 162 17.96 -5.84 -3.09
N VAL A 163 18.48 -5.41 -4.24
CA VAL A 163 19.71 -5.97 -4.84
C VAL A 163 20.91 -5.11 -4.49
N LYS A 164 21.93 -5.72 -3.88
CA LYS A 164 23.17 -5.03 -3.50
C LYS A 164 23.90 -4.51 -4.74
N GLY A 165 24.51 -3.32 -4.59
CA GLY A 165 25.35 -2.70 -5.63
C GLY A 165 24.59 -1.76 -6.57
N VAL A 166 23.30 -1.59 -6.40
CA VAL A 166 22.52 -0.53 -7.08
C VAL A 166 22.86 0.81 -6.41
N GLN A 167 23.06 1.84 -7.25
CA GLN A 167 23.38 3.19 -6.78
C GLN A 167 22.09 4.02 -6.78
N GLU A 168 21.59 4.34 -5.59
CA GLU A 168 20.42 5.18 -5.41
C GLU A 168 20.77 6.65 -5.48
N LYS A 169 19.86 7.48 -6.01
CA LYS A 169 20.02 8.94 -6.12
C LYS A 169 19.60 9.59 -4.81
N GLU A 170 20.50 10.38 -4.21
CA GLU A 170 20.24 11.06 -2.94
C GLU A 170 19.18 12.18 -3.05
N ASP A 171 19.03 12.77 -4.22
CA ASP A 171 18.09 13.87 -4.54
C ASP A 171 16.82 13.40 -5.26
N SER A 172 16.52 12.09 -5.20
CA SER A 172 15.30 11.57 -5.82
C SER A 172 14.04 12.02 -5.05
N ALA A 173 12.91 12.11 -5.74
CA ALA A 173 11.60 12.35 -5.13
C ALA A 173 11.25 11.31 -4.03
N LEU A 174 11.89 10.14 -4.04
CA LEU A 174 11.69 9.04 -3.10
C LEU A 174 12.75 8.98 -2.00
N ALA A 175 13.71 9.91 -1.95
CA ALA A 175 14.85 9.86 -1.03
C ALA A 175 14.45 9.79 0.45
N GLU A 176 13.35 10.42 0.85
CA GLU A 176 12.84 10.38 2.21
C GLU A 176 12.35 8.97 2.58
N ILE A 177 11.50 8.38 1.75
CA ILE A 177 10.95 7.05 2.02
C ILE A 177 11.97 5.95 1.85
N SER A 178 12.94 6.10 0.94
CA SER A 178 14.04 5.14 0.77
C SER A 178 14.87 4.98 2.06
N LYS A 179 15.07 6.06 2.81
CA LYS A 179 15.74 6.02 4.11
C LYS A 179 14.99 5.21 5.16
N LEU A 180 13.67 5.12 5.04
CA LEU A 180 12.81 4.37 5.96
C LEU A 180 12.63 2.91 5.54
N ALA A 181 12.79 2.58 4.27
CA ALA A 181 12.48 1.26 3.70
C ALA A 181 13.19 0.07 4.37
N PHE A 182 14.32 0.32 5.06
CA PHE A 182 15.10 -0.71 5.74
C PHE A 182 15.24 -0.45 7.25
N THR A 183 14.30 0.27 7.84
CA THR A 183 14.25 0.61 9.27
C THR A 183 13.07 -0.07 9.95
N ASP A 184 12.95 0.07 11.26
CA ASP A 184 11.82 -0.36 12.08
C ASP A 184 10.51 0.43 11.84
N LYS A 185 10.56 1.48 11.03
CA LYS A 185 9.40 2.24 10.54
C LYS A 185 8.82 1.72 9.23
N HIS A 186 9.42 0.69 8.67
CA HIS A 186 8.95 0.01 7.47
C HIS A 186 8.29 -1.31 7.84
N TYR A 187 7.00 -1.43 7.54
CA TYR A 187 6.22 -2.62 7.85
C TYR A 187 5.92 -3.42 6.57
N VAL A 188 5.77 -4.72 6.75
CA VAL A 188 5.25 -5.59 5.68
C VAL A 188 3.76 -5.31 5.49
N TRP A 189 3.29 -5.32 4.25
CA TRP A 189 1.86 -5.26 3.94
C TRP A 189 1.08 -6.26 4.80
N LEU A 190 0.07 -5.78 5.53
CA LEU A 190 -0.78 -6.62 6.40
C LEU A 190 -1.42 -7.76 5.60
N GLY A 191 -1.81 -7.48 4.38
CA GLY A 191 -2.46 -8.40 3.45
C GLY A 191 -1.63 -9.62 3.06
N GLN A 192 -0.31 -9.62 3.27
CA GLN A 192 0.52 -10.81 3.00
C GLN A 192 0.16 -12.02 3.88
N HIS A 193 -0.53 -11.79 4.97
CA HIS A 193 -1.02 -12.85 5.87
C HIS A 193 -2.51 -13.15 5.69
N TRP A 194 -3.17 -12.60 4.67
CA TRP A 194 -4.61 -12.75 4.44
C TRP A 194 -4.88 -13.64 3.24
N ASN A 195 -6.08 -14.24 3.20
CA ASN A 195 -6.47 -15.14 2.13
C ASN A 195 -6.74 -14.41 0.80
N SER A 196 -7.13 -13.13 0.87
CA SER A 196 -7.40 -12.29 -0.30
C SER A 196 -7.21 -10.81 0.05
N GLU A 197 -6.31 -10.13 -0.65
CA GLU A 197 -6.22 -8.67 -0.54
C GLU A 197 -7.36 -7.99 -1.29
N GLU A 198 -7.80 -8.53 -2.42
CA GLU A 198 -8.87 -7.95 -3.24
C GLU A 198 -10.18 -7.83 -2.46
N ASP A 199 -10.53 -8.85 -1.68
CA ASP A 199 -11.72 -8.79 -0.83
C ASP A 199 -11.60 -7.69 0.23
N PHE A 200 -10.40 -7.49 0.80
CA PHE A 200 -10.18 -6.40 1.75
C PHE A 200 -10.28 -5.02 1.09
N PHE A 201 -9.80 -4.85 -0.14
CA PHE A 201 -9.98 -3.59 -0.90
C PHE A 201 -11.46 -3.23 -1.06
N ASN A 202 -12.29 -4.25 -1.31
CA ASN A 202 -13.74 -4.08 -1.43
C ASN A 202 -14.40 -3.66 -0.11
N LEU A 203 -13.86 -4.10 1.04
CA LEU A 203 -14.35 -3.64 2.35
C LEU A 203 -14.08 -2.15 2.57
N SER A 204 -12.86 -1.69 2.23
CA SER A 204 -12.48 -0.28 2.31
C SER A 204 -13.38 0.59 1.42
N ALA A 205 -13.56 0.19 0.17
CA ALA A 205 -14.42 0.88 -0.78
C ALA A 205 -15.88 0.88 -0.31
N GLY A 206 -16.38 -0.24 0.23
CA GLY A 206 -17.74 -0.37 0.75
C GLY A 206 -18.05 0.64 1.86
N TYR A 207 -17.15 0.76 2.85
CA TYR A 207 -17.31 1.75 3.92
C TYR A 207 -17.34 3.18 3.36
N LEU A 208 -16.46 3.52 2.43
CA LEU A 208 -16.42 4.86 1.84
C LEU A 208 -17.69 5.20 1.02
N MET A 209 -18.44 4.20 0.59
CA MET A 209 -19.71 4.40 -0.12
C MET A 209 -20.89 4.60 0.83
N ASP A 210 -21.00 3.80 1.91
CA ASP A 210 -22.17 3.79 2.78
C ASP A 210 -21.98 4.53 4.11
N LYS A 211 -20.72 4.80 4.51
CA LYS A 211 -20.33 5.45 5.79
C LYS A 211 -20.94 4.76 7.01
N ASN A 212 -21.14 3.44 6.91
CA ASN A 212 -21.83 2.66 7.94
C ASN A 212 -20.83 1.83 8.76
N LEU A 213 -20.51 2.33 9.96
CA LEU A 213 -19.56 1.69 10.88
C LEU A 213 -19.98 0.26 11.28
N LYS A 214 -21.29 0.00 11.41
CA LYS A 214 -21.78 -1.34 11.73
C LYS A 214 -21.56 -2.33 10.58
N ASN A 215 -21.78 -1.88 9.34
CA ASN A 215 -21.47 -2.68 8.17
C ASN A 215 -19.97 -2.94 8.08
N MET A 216 -19.13 -1.93 8.32
CA MET A 216 -17.68 -2.08 8.36
C MET A 216 -17.23 -3.13 9.39
N ALA A 217 -17.72 -3.06 10.64
CA ALA A 217 -17.44 -4.05 11.67
C ALA A 217 -17.85 -5.47 11.26
N ASN A 218 -19.08 -5.61 10.75
CA ASN A 218 -19.60 -6.91 10.31
C ASN A 218 -18.79 -7.49 9.15
N ASN A 219 -18.45 -6.68 8.17
CA ASN A 219 -17.69 -7.08 6.99
C ASN A 219 -16.26 -7.49 7.36
N LEU A 220 -15.58 -6.72 8.22
CA LEU A 220 -14.25 -7.08 8.74
C LEU A 220 -14.31 -8.41 9.52
N ASN A 221 -15.30 -8.59 10.40
CA ASN A 221 -15.48 -9.87 11.10
C ASN A 221 -15.72 -11.03 10.12
N ALA A 222 -16.60 -10.85 9.15
CA ALA A 222 -16.91 -11.88 8.15
C ALA A 222 -15.66 -12.26 7.34
N PHE A 223 -14.83 -11.29 7.00
CA PHE A 223 -13.58 -11.52 6.27
C PHE A 223 -12.52 -12.22 7.10
N PHE A 224 -12.31 -11.80 8.36
CA PHE A 224 -11.24 -12.34 9.19
C PHE A 224 -11.60 -13.59 9.98
N ASN A 225 -12.87 -13.83 10.31
CA ASN A 225 -13.28 -14.99 11.09
C ASN A 225 -12.82 -16.35 10.51
N PRO A 226 -12.92 -16.60 9.19
CA PRO A 226 -12.42 -17.86 8.62
C PRO A 226 -10.92 -18.08 8.80
N MET A 227 -10.13 -17.00 8.83
CA MET A 227 -8.68 -17.06 9.02
C MET A 227 -8.28 -17.31 10.48
N LYS A 228 -9.20 -17.09 11.43
CA LYS A 228 -8.97 -17.29 12.87
C LYS A 228 -9.07 -18.75 13.29
N ALA A 229 -9.75 -19.58 12.50
CA ALA A 229 -9.84 -21.01 12.73
C ALA A 229 -8.47 -21.72 12.59
N ASP A 230 -7.51 -21.13 11.94
CA ASP A 230 -6.15 -21.66 11.77
C ASP A 230 -5.23 -21.38 12.98
N LEU A 231 -5.77 -20.79 14.05
CA LEU A 231 -5.01 -20.41 15.26
C LEU A 231 -5.17 -21.43 16.41
N ASP A 232 -6.03 -22.43 16.26
CA ASP A 232 -6.24 -23.54 17.19
C ASP A 232 -5.36 -24.75 16.77
#